data_8b20eb507bfc1a1b50e7dbfd14d76fe3
#
_entry.id   8b20eb507bfc1a1b50e7dbfd14d76fe3
#
_cell.length_a   1.000
_cell.length_b   1.000
_cell.length_c   1.000
_cell.angle_alpha   90.00
_cell.angle_beta   90.00
_cell.angle_gamma   90.00
#
_symmetry.space_group_name_H-M   'P 1'
#
loop_
_entity.id
_entity.type
_entity.pdbx_description
1 polymer ?
#
loop_
_entity_poly.entity_id
_entity_poly.type
_entity_poly.pdbx_seq_one_letter_code
_entity_poly.pdbx_strand_id
1 'polypeptide(L)'
;TMGGNVVMNGYYSTANVKKPEMKAGFKLSNIGFAQAYKELDMVQKMAPIFENLKGNFSGSINVLTDLDATMSPVLNTMQGDGSLSTRDLSLSGVKAIDEIADAVKQPSLKDMKVKDMTLDFTIKDGRVETKPFDIKMGDYTLNLSGSTGLDQTIDYSGKVKLPASVGNISKLMTL
;
A
#
# COMPACT_ATOMS: atom_id res chain seq x y z
N THR A 1 16.85 -1.36 -12.71
CA THR A 1 15.50 -1.12 -13.25
C THR A 1 14.53 -1.98 -12.47
N MET A 2 13.47 -1.40 -11.94
CA MET A 2 12.43 -2.06 -11.13
C MET A 2 11.57 -3.06 -11.95
N GLY A 3 12.03 -3.53 -13.09
CA GLY A 3 11.35 -4.49 -13.97
C GLY A 3 10.23 -3.91 -14.82
N GLY A 4 9.92 -2.62 -14.68
CA GLY A 4 8.83 -1.95 -15.37
C GLY A 4 9.19 -0.56 -15.87
N ASN A 5 8.16 0.24 -16.15
CA ASN A 5 8.29 1.59 -16.66
C ASN A 5 7.62 2.61 -15.70
N VAL A 6 8.28 3.75 -15.52
CA VAL A 6 7.78 4.89 -14.75
C VAL A 6 7.79 6.12 -15.65
N VAL A 7 6.63 6.73 -15.82
CA VAL A 7 6.48 8.04 -16.47
C VAL A 7 6.14 9.05 -15.39
N MET A 8 6.93 10.10 -15.30
CA MET A 8 6.71 11.21 -14.36
C MET A 8 6.45 12.50 -15.13
N ASN A 9 5.51 13.26 -14.67
CA ASN A 9 5.28 14.66 -15.07
C ASN A 9 5.06 15.51 -13.83
N GLY A 10 5.28 16.81 -13.95
CA GLY A 10 5.06 17.70 -12.83
C GLY A 10 5.70 19.06 -13.03
N TYR A 11 5.56 19.89 -12.02
CA TYR A 11 6.20 21.18 -11.92
C TYR A 11 6.51 21.50 -10.46
N TYR A 12 7.42 22.43 -10.26
CA TYR A 12 7.54 23.11 -8.99
C TYR A 12 7.29 24.63 -9.19
N SER A 13 6.77 25.28 -8.16
CA SER A 13 6.42 26.68 -8.19
C SER A 13 7.12 27.41 -7.06
N THR A 14 7.77 28.53 -7.39
CA THR A 14 8.36 29.50 -6.46
C THR A 14 7.59 30.81 -6.43
N ALA A 15 6.33 30.81 -6.87
CA ALA A 15 5.47 32.00 -6.84
C ALA A 15 5.38 32.58 -5.41
N ASN A 16 5.42 31.70 -4.40
CA ASN A 16 5.67 32.06 -3.02
C ASN A 16 7.06 31.55 -2.61
N VAL A 17 8.05 32.42 -2.64
CA VAL A 17 9.46 32.06 -2.33
C VAL A 17 9.64 31.50 -0.92
N LYS A 18 8.77 31.89 0.03
CA LYS A 18 8.82 31.38 1.42
C LYS A 18 8.16 30.01 1.57
N LYS A 19 7.39 29.59 0.58
CA LYS A 19 6.63 28.34 0.58
C LYS A 19 6.55 27.78 -0.83
N PRO A 20 7.68 27.33 -1.39
CA PRO A 20 7.67 26.71 -2.70
C PRO A 20 6.90 25.39 -2.64
N GLU A 21 6.26 25.02 -3.73
CA GLU A 21 5.47 23.80 -3.85
C GLU A 21 5.88 22.97 -5.05
N MET A 22 5.68 21.66 -4.95
CA MET A 22 5.88 20.72 -6.04
C MET A 22 4.59 19.93 -6.29
N LYS A 23 4.21 19.82 -7.56
CA LYS A 23 3.18 18.89 -8.02
C LYS A 23 3.83 17.84 -8.93
N ALA A 24 3.60 16.56 -8.65
CA ALA A 24 4.11 15.47 -9.47
C ALA A 24 3.03 14.42 -9.71
N GLY A 25 2.96 13.93 -10.95
CA GLY A 25 2.14 12.79 -11.35
C GLY A 25 3.04 11.65 -11.82
N PHE A 26 2.77 10.45 -11.34
CA PHE A 26 3.48 9.24 -11.72
C PHE A 26 2.52 8.26 -12.36
N LYS A 27 2.94 7.68 -13.49
CA LYS A 27 2.29 6.53 -14.09
C LYS A 27 3.26 5.36 -14.04
N LEU A 28 2.85 4.31 -13.35
CA LEU A 28 3.64 3.13 -13.06
C LEU A 28 3.10 1.97 -13.90
N SER A 29 3.98 1.21 -14.53
CA SER A 29 3.60 0.08 -15.36
C SER A 29 4.49 -1.12 -15.04
N ASN A 30 3.89 -2.20 -14.54
CA ASN A 30 4.54 -3.48 -14.28
C ASN A 30 5.78 -3.39 -13.36
N ILE A 31 5.66 -2.65 -12.26
CA ILE A 31 6.74 -2.50 -11.27
C ILE A 31 6.71 -3.68 -10.30
N GLY A 32 7.85 -4.31 -10.04
CA GLY A 32 7.97 -5.38 -9.05
C GLY A 32 7.89 -4.84 -7.61
N PHE A 33 7.06 -5.46 -6.75
CA PHE A 33 6.92 -5.05 -5.35
C PHE A 33 8.26 -5.10 -4.59
N ALA A 34 8.96 -6.23 -4.67
CA ALA A 34 10.24 -6.40 -3.98
C ALA A 34 11.32 -5.41 -4.47
N GLN A 35 11.32 -5.08 -5.76
CA GLN A 35 12.25 -4.10 -6.32
C GLN A 35 11.90 -2.68 -5.86
N ALA A 36 10.62 -2.32 -5.88
CA ALA A 36 10.16 -1.01 -5.39
C ALA A 36 10.53 -0.81 -3.91
N TYR A 37 10.31 -1.83 -3.07
CA TYR A 37 10.72 -1.79 -1.67
C TYR A 37 12.23 -1.61 -1.50
N LYS A 38 13.03 -2.38 -2.24
CA LYS A 38 14.49 -2.34 -2.13
C LYS A 38 15.12 -1.03 -2.61
N GLU A 39 14.53 -0.40 -3.65
CA GLU A 39 15.15 0.73 -4.34
C GLU A 39 14.60 2.09 -3.92
N LEU A 40 13.43 2.13 -3.24
CA LEU A 40 12.75 3.37 -2.90
C LEU A 40 12.53 3.51 -1.40
N ASP A 41 13.35 4.32 -0.72
CA ASP A 41 13.22 4.61 0.72
C ASP A 41 11.81 5.10 1.11
N MET A 42 11.15 5.84 0.22
CA MET A 42 9.79 6.32 0.44
C MET A 42 8.79 5.15 0.49
N VAL A 43 8.97 4.13 -0.34
CA VAL A 43 8.11 2.93 -0.31
C VAL A 43 8.32 2.16 0.99
N GLN A 44 9.56 2.05 1.48
CA GLN A 44 9.84 1.41 2.78
C GLN A 44 9.10 2.10 3.93
N LYS A 45 8.99 3.42 3.89
CA LYS A 45 8.29 4.21 4.92
C LYS A 45 6.77 4.18 4.78
N MET A 46 6.27 4.31 3.56
CA MET A 46 4.82 4.45 3.29
C MET A 46 4.09 3.12 3.13
N ALA A 47 4.78 2.09 2.68
CA ALA A 47 4.19 0.78 2.38
C ALA A 47 5.14 -0.38 2.75
N PRO A 48 5.50 -0.54 4.04
CA PRO A 48 6.45 -1.56 4.49
C PRO A 48 5.99 -2.99 4.13
N ILE A 49 4.69 -3.20 3.96
CA ILE A 49 4.13 -4.49 3.53
C ILE A 49 4.70 -4.97 2.18
N PHE A 50 5.24 -4.06 1.32
CA PHE A 50 5.82 -4.43 0.03
C PHE A 50 7.01 -5.39 0.15
N GLU A 51 7.69 -5.42 1.29
CA GLU A 51 8.74 -6.40 1.60
C GLU A 51 8.22 -7.84 1.49
N ASN A 52 6.98 -8.05 1.89
CA ASN A 52 6.32 -9.35 1.97
C ASN A 52 5.54 -9.73 0.71
N LEU A 53 5.50 -8.83 -0.29
CA LEU A 53 4.76 -9.03 -1.53
C LEU A 53 5.68 -9.50 -2.66
N LYS A 54 5.21 -10.52 -3.41
CA LYS A 54 5.76 -10.91 -4.71
C LYS A 54 4.74 -10.60 -5.79
N GLY A 55 5.20 -10.44 -7.02
CA GLY A 55 4.39 -10.01 -8.16
C GLY A 55 4.68 -8.58 -8.55
N ASN A 56 3.82 -8.02 -9.39
CA ASN A 56 3.99 -6.68 -9.93
C ASN A 56 2.74 -5.83 -9.71
N PHE A 57 2.94 -4.52 -9.78
CA PHE A 57 1.83 -3.57 -9.75
C PHE A 57 1.97 -2.54 -10.87
N SER A 58 0.83 -1.97 -11.23
CA SER A 58 0.70 -0.82 -12.12
C SER A 58 -0.23 0.19 -11.46
N GLY A 59 -0.12 1.46 -11.83
CA GLY A 59 -1.00 2.45 -11.23
C GLY A 59 -0.64 3.87 -11.59
N SER A 60 -1.31 4.79 -10.90
CA SER A 60 -1.03 6.23 -10.97
C SER A 60 -1.04 6.83 -9.58
N ILE A 61 -0.18 7.83 -9.40
CA ILE A 61 -0.06 8.58 -8.14
C ILE A 61 0.06 10.05 -8.51
N ASN A 62 -0.74 10.91 -7.90
CA ASN A 62 -0.63 12.37 -7.99
C ASN A 62 -0.32 12.90 -6.61
N VAL A 63 0.66 13.78 -6.51
CA VAL A 63 1.06 14.40 -5.24
C VAL A 63 1.27 15.89 -5.40
N LEU A 64 0.89 16.63 -4.36
CA LEU A 64 1.21 18.04 -4.14
C LEU A 64 1.83 18.15 -2.77
N THR A 65 2.95 18.86 -2.63
CA THR A 65 3.63 19.05 -1.34
C THR A 65 4.39 20.37 -1.34
N ASP A 66 4.54 20.97 -0.17
CA ASP A 66 5.47 22.05 0.02
C ASP A 66 6.91 21.53 -0.07
N LEU A 67 7.84 22.42 -0.40
CA LEU A 67 9.26 22.15 -0.38
C LEU A 67 9.94 22.96 0.75
N ASP A 68 10.90 22.37 1.40
CA ASP A 68 11.73 23.05 2.39
C ASP A 68 12.83 23.89 1.75
N ALA A 69 13.69 24.53 2.57
CA ALA A 69 14.78 25.37 2.11
C ALA A 69 15.84 24.60 1.30
N THR A 70 15.88 23.28 1.39
CA THR A 70 16.76 22.40 0.61
C THR A 70 16.08 21.84 -0.65
N MET A 71 14.86 22.29 -0.94
CA MET A 71 14.00 21.78 -2.03
C MET A 71 13.56 20.33 -1.84
N SER A 72 13.57 19.85 -0.60
CA SER A 72 13.07 18.53 -0.25
C SER A 72 11.57 18.57 0.08
N PRO A 73 10.79 17.53 -0.29
CA PRO A 73 9.37 17.46 0.04
C PRO A 73 9.10 17.49 1.55
N VAL A 74 8.18 18.33 1.97
CA VAL A 74 7.72 18.42 3.36
C VAL A 74 6.57 17.45 3.56
N LEU A 75 6.87 16.26 4.07
CA LEU A 75 5.97 15.09 4.06
C LEU A 75 4.63 15.33 4.76
N ASN A 76 4.58 16.11 5.83
CA ASN A 76 3.35 16.44 6.55
C ASN A 76 2.43 17.43 5.81
N THR A 77 2.90 18.04 4.73
CA THR A 77 2.07 18.89 3.85
C THR A 77 1.63 18.13 2.59
N MET A 78 2.09 16.89 2.43
CA MET A 78 1.81 16.09 1.25
C MET A 78 0.32 15.76 1.15
N GLN A 79 -0.25 16.06 -0.01
CA GLN A 79 -1.62 15.72 -0.39
C GLN A 79 -1.59 15.00 -1.73
N GLY A 80 -2.52 14.09 -1.94
CA GLY A 80 -2.56 13.36 -3.19
C GLY A 80 -3.60 12.26 -3.23
N ASP A 81 -3.60 11.58 -4.35
CA ASP A 81 -4.43 10.41 -4.60
C ASP A 81 -3.68 9.41 -5.49
N GLY A 82 -4.11 8.19 -5.45
CA GLY A 82 -3.55 7.18 -6.31
C GLY A 82 -4.40 5.92 -6.39
N SER A 83 -4.05 5.12 -7.38
CA SER A 83 -4.64 3.79 -7.59
C SER A 83 -3.53 2.82 -7.97
N LEU A 84 -3.54 1.63 -7.37
CA LEU A 84 -2.63 0.54 -7.69
C LEU A 84 -3.43 -0.69 -8.08
N SER A 85 -3.07 -1.31 -9.20
CA SER A 85 -3.57 -2.62 -9.63
C SER A 85 -2.46 -3.65 -9.56
N THR A 86 -2.74 -4.82 -9.03
CA THR A 86 -1.76 -5.89 -8.82
C THR A 86 -1.86 -6.95 -9.91
N ARG A 87 -0.74 -7.65 -10.15
CA ARG A 87 -0.66 -8.82 -11.03
C ARG A 87 0.21 -9.88 -10.39
N ASP A 88 -0.29 -11.13 -10.41
CA ASP A 88 0.39 -12.32 -9.87
C ASP A 88 0.82 -12.13 -8.41
N LEU A 89 -0.05 -11.47 -7.62
CA LEU A 89 0.22 -11.10 -6.25
C LEU A 89 0.29 -12.34 -5.37
N SER A 90 1.36 -12.48 -4.62
CA SER A 90 1.45 -13.41 -3.49
C SER A 90 2.01 -12.72 -2.25
N LEU A 91 1.57 -13.18 -1.10
CA LEU A 91 1.92 -12.64 0.21
C LEU A 91 2.51 -13.76 1.05
N SER A 92 3.66 -13.51 1.67
CA SER A 92 4.32 -14.47 2.57
C SER A 92 5.11 -13.77 3.66
N GLY A 93 5.28 -14.41 4.83
CA GLY A 93 6.11 -13.89 5.92
C GLY A 93 5.48 -12.69 6.67
N VAL A 94 4.17 -12.52 6.59
CA VAL A 94 3.43 -11.52 7.40
C VAL A 94 3.03 -12.16 8.71
N LYS A 95 3.68 -11.78 9.79
CA LYS A 95 3.53 -12.38 11.14
C LYS A 95 2.07 -12.49 11.59
N ALA A 96 1.28 -11.43 11.40
CA ALA A 96 -0.14 -11.46 11.76
C ALA A 96 -0.94 -12.50 10.97
N ILE A 97 -0.60 -12.74 9.71
CA ILE A 97 -1.23 -13.77 8.88
C ILE A 97 -0.76 -15.16 9.29
N ASP A 98 0.52 -15.30 9.63
CA ASP A 98 1.07 -16.58 10.12
C ASP A 98 0.40 -16.99 11.45
N GLU A 99 0.16 -16.05 12.36
CA GLU A 99 -0.56 -16.28 13.61
C GLU A 99 -2.03 -16.69 13.36
N ILE A 100 -2.70 -16.06 12.40
CA ILE A 100 -4.05 -16.45 11.99
C ILE A 100 -4.05 -17.85 11.40
N ALA A 101 -3.11 -18.16 10.51
CA ALA A 101 -2.97 -19.47 9.86
C ALA A 101 -2.81 -20.59 10.91
N ASP A 102 -2.01 -20.36 11.94
CA ASP A 102 -1.80 -21.29 13.03
C ASP A 102 -3.07 -21.43 13.90
N ALA A 103 -3.73 -20.33 14.22
CA ALA A 103 -4.96 -20.34 15.02
C ALA A 103 -6.11 -21.09 14.34
N VAL A 104 -6.23 -21.00 13.01
CA VAL A 104 -7.25 -21.70 12.23
C VAL A 104 -6.75 -23.05 11.69
N LYS A 105 -5.50 -23.45 12.00
CA LYS A 105 -4.85 -24.70 11.54
C LYS A 105 -4.85 -24.85 10.01
N GLN A 106 -4.58 -23.76 9.31
CA GLN A 106 -4.55 -23.68 7.85
C GLN A 106 -3.17 -23.17 7.36
N PRO A 107 -2.13 -24.03 7.29
CA PRO A 107 -0.79 -23.62 6.88
C PRO A 107 -0.72 -22.98 5.49
N SER A 108 -1.66 -23.31 4.62
CA SER A 108 -1.77 -22.73 3.28
C SER A 108 -1.99 -21.21 3.27
N LEU A 109 -2.40 -20.63 4.39
CA LEU A 109 -2.54 -19.19 4.53
C LEU A 109 -1.20 -18.44 4.69
N LYS A 110 -0.10 -19.16 5.01
CA LYS A 110 1.23 -18.56 5.22
C LYS A 110 1.95 -18.18 3.93
N ASP A 111 1.58 -18.80 2.81
CA ASP A 111 2.12 -18.47 1.47
C ASP A 111 0.96 -18.48 0.47
N MET A 112 0.32 -17.32 0.37
CA MET A 112 -0.94 -17.20 -0.34
C MET A 112 -0.81 -16.52 -1.68
N LYS A 113 -1.41 -17.13 -2.70
CA LYS A 113 -1.75 -16.41 -3.92
C LYS A 113 -2.97 -15.54 -3.66
N VAL A 114 -2.81 -14.25 -3.86
CA VAL A 114 -3.86 -13.25 -3.75
C VAL A 114 -4.42 -13.00 -5.16
N LYS A 115 -5.75 -12.98 -5.28
CA LYS A 115 -6.38 -12.60 -6.54
C LYS A 115 -6.03 -11.15 -6.88
N ASP A 116 -5.72 -10.90 -8.14
CA ASP A 116 -5.41 -9.55 -8.61
C ASP A 116 -6.52 -8.57 -8.19
N MET A 117 -6.10 -7.42 -7.70
CA MET A 117 -6.98 -6.42 -7.11
C MET A 117 -6.56 -5.01 -7.50
N THR A 118 -7.46 -4.06 -7.30
CA THR A 118 -7.19 -2.63 -7.41
C THR A 118 -7.43 -1.98 -6.05
N LEU A 119 -6.49 -1.15 -5.64
CA LEU A 119 -6.50 -0.39 -4.38
C LEU A 119 -6.43 1.10 -4.69
N ASP A 120 -7.45 1.85 -4.25
CA ASP A 120 -7.43 3.31 -4.27
C ASP A 120 -7.04 3.86 -2.91
N PHE A 121 -6.24 4.93 -2.93
CA PHE A 121 -5.80 5.60 -1.71
C PHE A 121 -5.76 7.12 -1.87
N THR A 122 -5.79 7.81 -0.75
CA THR A 122 -5.55 9.25 -0.67
C THR A 122 -4.37 9.52 0.26
N ILE A 123 -3.63 10.59 -0.02
CA ILE A 123 -2.55 11.07 0.83
C ILE A 123 -3.00 12.41 1.42
N LYS A 124 -3.00 12.51 2.73
CA LYS A 124 -3.38 13.73 3.43
C LYS A 124 -2.62 13.86 4.73
N ASP A 125 -2.08 15.03 4.99
CA ASP A 125 -1.42 15.39 6.26
C ASP A 125 -0.37 14.34 6.72
N GLY A 126 0.43 13.84 5.77
CA GLY A 126 1.45 12.84 6.03
C GLY A 126 0.93 11.43 6.28
N ARG A 127 -0.33 11.13 5.90
CA ARG A 127 -0.89 9.77 5.97
C ARG A 127 -1.41 9.31 4.62
N VAL A 128 -1.23 8.03 4.35
CA VAL A 128 -1.83 7.31 3.22
C VAL A 128 -3.06 6.58 3.73
N GLU A 129 -4.23 7.00 3.31
CA GLU A 129 -5.51 6.39 3.67
C GLU A 129 -5.99 5.49 2.54
N THR A 130 -6.30 4.23 2.83
CA THR A 130 -6.85 3.28 1.87
C THR A 130 -8.36 3.20 2.00
N LYS A 131 -9.08 3.28 0.88
CA LYS A 131 -10.50 2.94 0.86
C LYS A 131 -10.68 1.46 1.21
N PRO A 132 -11.84 1.05 1.77
CA PRO A 132 -12.11 -0.36 2.02
C PRO A 132 -11.88 -1.21 0.77
N PHE A 133 -11.11 -2.27 0.91
CA PHE A 133 -10.78 -3.19 -0.18
C PHE A 133 -10.77 -4.65 0.29
N ASP A 134 -10.99 -5.57 -0.64
CA ASP A 134 -11.02 -7.00 -0.37
C ASP A 134 -9.76 -7.67 -0.88
N ILE A 135 -9.10 -8.41 0.00
CA ILE A 135 -8.04 -9.35 -0.34
C ILE A 135 -8.66 -10.75 -0.42
N LYS A 136 -8.74 -11.31 -1.62
CA LYS A 136 -9.29 -12.65 -1.85
C LYS A 136 -8.19 -13.68 -1.95
N MET A 137 -8.27 -14.70 -1.09
CA MET A 137 -7.25 -15.71 -0.88
C MET A 137 -7.91 -17.09 -0.84
N GLY A 138 -8.05 -17.74 -2.01
CA GLY A 138 -8.88 -18.92 -2.14
C GLY A 138 -10.33 -18.62 -1.72
N ASP A 139 -10.85 -19.40 -0.77
CA ASP A 139 -12.20 -19.23 -0.23
C ASP A 139 -12.32 -18.18 0.89
N TYR A 140 -11.20 -17.57 1.28
CA TYR A 140 -11.15 -16.53 2.31
C TYR A 140 -11.20 -15.14 1.69
N THR A 141 -11.86 -14.22 2.36
CA THR A 141 -11.83 -12.80 2.00
C THR A 141 -11.49 -11.98 3.24
N LEU A 142 -10.43 -11.20 3.15
CA LEU A 142 -10.04 -10.22 4.15
C LEU A 142 -10.42 -8.83 3.64
N ASN A 143 -11.37 -8.18 4.28
CA ASN A 143 -11.72 -6.79 4.01
C ASN A 143 -10.88 -5.90 4.93
N LEU A 144 -10.11 -4.98 4.37
CA LEU A 144 -9.25 -4.05 5.07
C LEU A 144 -9.62 -2.61 4.75
N SER A 145 -9.47 -1.73 5.74
CA SER A 145 -9.48 -0.29 5.57
C SER A 145 -8.63 0.35 6.66
N GLY A 146 -7.99 1.46 6.35
CA GLY A 146 -7.14 2.14 7.34
C GLY A 146 -6.14 3.07 6.72
N SER A 147 -5.11 3.40 7.48
CA SER A 147 -4.07 4.33 7.06
C SER A 147 -2.69 3.95 7.58
N THR A 148 -1.67 4.37 6.82
CA THR A 148 -0.26 4.32 7.24
C THR A 148 0.29 5.74 7.28
N GLY A 149 0.85 6.14 8.41
CA GLY A 149 1.57 7.40 8.56
C GLY A 149 2.96 7.35 7.96
N LEU A 150 3.46 8.49 7.47
CA LEU A 150 4.86 8.64 7.06
C LEU A 150 5.84 8.53 8.25
N ASP A 151 5.32 8.60 9.46
CA ASP A 151 5.98 8.30 10.75
C ASP A 151 5.98 6.81 11.09
N GLN A 152 5.54 5.96 10.15
CA GLN A 152 5.41 4.50 10.28
C GLN A 152 4.31 4.04 11.25
N THR A 153 3.44 4.92 11.71
CA THR A 153 2.25 4.51 12.46
C THR A 153 1.25 3.82 11.53
N ILE A 154 0.63 2.75 12.01
CA ILE A 154 -0.35 1.95 11.26
C ILE A 154 -1.66 1.95 12.03
N ASP A 155 -2.75 2.24 11.33
CA ASP A 155 -4.12 2.17 11.85
C ASP A 155 -4.99 1.47 10.80
N TYR A 156 -5.17 0.16 10.94
CA TYR A 156 -5.99 -0.65 10.05
C TYR A 156 -7.04 -1.44 10.82
N SER A 157 -8.23 -1.48 10.25
CA SER A 157 -9.31 -2.37 10.69
C SER A 157 -9.55 -3.44 9.62
N GLY A 158 -9.74 -4.68 10.06
CA GLY A 158 -9.94 -5.82 9.17
C GLY A 158 -11.12 -6.70 9.58
N LYS A 159 -11.81 -7.26 8.59
CA LYS A 159 -12.85 -8.28 8.76
C LYS A 159 -12.49 -9.49 7.90
N VAL A 160 -12.42 -10.67 8.52
CA VAL A 160 -12.20 -11.93 7.80
C VAL A 160 -13.54 -12.59 7.54
N LYS A 161 -13.83 -12.87 6.28
CA LYS A 161 -14.94 -13.71 5.86
C LYS A 161 -14.41 -15.11 5.62
N LEU A 162 -14.90 -16.06 6.42
CA LEU A 162 -14.54 -17.47 6.34
C LEU A 162 -15.48 -18.22 5.40
N PRO A 163 -15.01 -19.28 4.72
CA PRO A 163 -15.87 -20.15 3.94
C PRO A 163 -16.88 -20.87 4.86
N ALA A 164 -18.06 -21.19 4.33
CA ALA A 164 -19.15 -21.83 5.08
C ALA A 164 -18.74 -23.18 5.73
N SER A 165 -17.72 -23.84 5.20
CA SER A 165 -17.18 -25.11 5.71
C SER A 165 -16.43 -24.97 7.05
N VAL A 166 -16.08 -23.77 7.49
CA VAL A 166 -15.26 -23.56 8.72
C VAL A 166 -16.14 -23.28 9.95
N GLY A 167 -17.47 -23.34 9.84
CA GLY A 167 -18.39 -23.07 10.94
C GLY A 167 -18.39 -21.58 11.38
N ASN A 168 -19.41 -21.21 12.18
CA ASN A 168 -19.62 -19.83 12.64
C ASN A 168 -18.53 -19.35 13.61
N ILE A 169 -17.40 -18.93 13.10
CA ILE A 169 -16.39 -18.18 13.88
C ILE A 169 -16.36 -16.73 13.35
N SER A 170 -17.30 -15.92 13.81
CA SER A 170 -17.23 -14.45 13.62
C SER A 170 -16.17 -13.91 14.57
N LYS A 171 -14.92 -13.81 14.15
CA LYS A 171 -13.90 -13.07 14.89
C LYS A 171 -13.66 -11.72 14.22
N LEU A 172 -14.11 -10.66 14.89
CA LEU A 172 -13.61 -9.32 14.66
C LEU A 172 -12.19 -9.28 15.23
N MET A 173 -11.19 -9.09 14.40
CA MET A 173 -9.83 -8.76 14.84
C MET A 173 -9.62 -7.27 14.59
N THR A 174 -9.36 -6.52 15.65
CA THR A 174 -8.77 -5.18 15.60
C THR A 174 -7.26 -5.39 15.64
N LEU A 175 -6.54 -4.97 14.63
CA LEU A 175 -5.08 -5.00 14.56
C LEU A 175 -4.54 -3.64 14.96
#